data_fda2db391d3bbd3b16390a2dbfd2f458
#
_entry.id   fda2db391d3bbd3b16390a2dbfd2f458
#
_cell.length_a   1.000
_cell.length_b   1.000
_cell.length_c   1.000
_cell.angle_alpha   90.00
_cell.angle_beta   90.00
_cell.angle_gamma   90.00
#
_symmetry.space_group_name_H-M   'P 1'
#
loop_
_entity.id
_entity.type
_entity.pdbx_description
1 polymer ?
#
loop_
_entity_poly.entity_id
_entity_poly.type
_entity_poly.pdbx_seq_one_letter_code
_entity_poly.pdbx_strand_id
1 'polypeptide(L)'
;AEKLAEAQPRLIPLLGRFGDLDALLLNAGVEHVHGVMLDIGVSSFQIDQAGRGFSFMRDGPLDMRMGQTGPSAADIVNHMPEAELVSVIRQLGEERQARRIARVLCERRIEKPFEATLDLAETVEHAVGGRRGKKTHPATLTFQAIRMYVNDELGELARGLAAAERMLLPGGRLVVVTFHSLEDRLVKRFFRERSGGMGGGSRYMPERAQGPDATFDLISRKAIEPSEDEISTNPRSRSARLRAGVRTDAPSWTTPVETGTNVPPLNELEMVS
;
A
#
# COMPACT_ATOMS: atom_id res chain seq x y z
N ALA A 1 8.79 13.96 14.66
CA ALA A 1 9.58 14.67 13.64
C ALA A 1 10.41 15.79 14.27
N GLU A 2 9.81 16.75 14.99
CA GLU A 2 10.51 17.90 15.59
C GLU A 2 11.67 17.50 16.51
N LYS A 3 11.46 16.58 17.47
CA LYS A 3 12.51 16.05 18.35
C LYS A 3 13.70 15.41 17.63
N LEU A 4 13.44 14.80 16.47
CA LEU A 4 14.50 14.21 15.64
C LEU A 4 15.25 15.29 14.86
N ALA A 5 14.58 16.33 14.38
CA ALA A 5 15.21 17.46 13.70
C ALA A 5 16.10 18.26 14.65
N GLU A 6 15.69 18.44 15.92
CA GLU A 6 16.53 19.06 16.96
C GLU A 6 17.82 18.27 17.24
N ALA A 7 17.72 16.92 17.25
CA ALA A 7 18.87 16.03 17.49
C ALA A 7 19.77 15.86 16.26
N GLN A 8 19.24 16.10 15.06
CA GLN A 8 19.92 15.91 13.77
C GLN A 8 19.72 17.14 12.87
N PRO A 9 20.59 18.16 12.94
CA PRO A 9 20.43 19.44 12.20
C PRO A 9 20.36 19.31 10.67
N ARG A 10 20.74 18.14 10.12
CA ARG A 10 20.65 17.85 8.68
C ARG A 10 19.30 17.25 8.27
N LEU A 11 18.43 16.92 9.25
CA LEU A 11 17.11 16.35 8.99
C LEU A 11 16.11 17.49 8.82
N ILE A 12 15.48 17.54 7.67
CA ILE A 12 14.39 18.48 7.35
C ILE A 12 13.10 17.68 7.27
N PRO A 13 12.21 17.73 8.28
CA PRO A 13 10.93 17.03 8.25
C PRO A 13 9.95 17.77 7.32
N LEU A 14 9.44 17.07 6.31
CA LEU A 14 8.38 17.55 5.43
C LEU A 14 7.11 16.75 5.73
N LEU A 15 6.03 17.44 6.08
CA LEU A 15 4.73 16.81 6.32
C LEU A 15 3.96 16.71 5.02
N GLY A 16 3.56 15.48 4.64
CA GLY A 16 2.76 15.23 3.45
C GLY A 16 2.62 13.76 3.14
N ARG A 17 1.93 13.46 2.06
CA ARG A 17 1.85 12.10 1.52
C ARG A 17 3.06 11.82 0.66
N PHE A 18 3.61 10.61 0.74
CA PHE A 18 4.78 10.25 -0.07
C PHE A 18 4.46 10.13 -1.58
N GLY A 19 3.18 10.00 -1.94
CA GLY A 19 2.72 10.11 -3.31
C GLY A 19 2.96 11.49 -3.93
N ASP A 20 3.07 12.52 -3.10
CA ASP A 20 3.32 13.91 -3.49
C ASP A 20 4.81 14.30 -3.25
N LEU A 21 5.72 13.32 -3.22
CA LEU A 21 7.14 13.48 -2.91
C LEU A 21 7.81 14.61 -3.73
N ASP A 22 7.53 14.65 -5.03
CA ASP A 22 8.08 15.66 -5.93
C ASP A 22 7.60 17.07 -5.56
N ALA A 23 6.31 17.25 -5.33
CA ALA A 23 5.76 18.56 -4.91
C ALA A 23 6.31 18.99 -3.54
N LEU A 24 6.44 18.08 -2.59
CA LEU A 24 7.00 18.35 -1.27
C LEU A 24 8.47 18.80 -1.36
N LEU A 25 9.28 18.12 -2.17
CA LEU A 25 10.69 18.47 -2.36
C LEU A 25 10.85 19.80 -3.09
N LEU A 26 10.11 20.03 -4.16
CA LEU A 26 10.15 21.30 -4.91
C LEU A 26 9.73 22.48 -4.04
N ASN A 27 8.69 22.35 -3.21
CA ASN A 27 8.27 23.37 -2.26
C ASN A 27 9.33 23.65 -1.18
N ALA A 28 10.17 22.66 -0.87
CA ALA A 28 11.31 22.82 0.03
C ALA A 28 12.58 23.34 -0.66
N GLY A 29 12.51 23.69 -1.97
CA GLY A 29 13.66 24.18 -2.75
C GLY A 29 14.63 23.08 -3.20
N VAL A 30 14.19 21.80 -3.19
CA VAL A 30 15.00 20.67 -3.60
C VAL A 30 14.52 20.18 -4.97
N GLU A 31 15.31 20.44 -6.00
CA GLU A 31 14.97 20.05 -7.40
C GLU A 31 15.23 18.56 -7.67
N HIS A 32 16.31 18.01 -7.10
CA HIS A 32 16.70 16.62 -7.28
C HIS A 32 17.34 16.03 -6.03
N VAL A 33 17.31 14.69 -5.93
CA VAL A 33 17.90 13.93 -4.82
C VAL A 33 18.81 12.79 -5.33
N HIS A 34 19.77 12.36 -4.50
CA HIS A 34 20.67 11.24 -4.81
C HIS A 34 20.10 9.88 -4.37
N GLY A 35 19.05 9.87 -3.56
CA GLY A 35 18.42 8.65 -3.10
C GLY A 35 17.01 8.89 -2.58
N VAL A 36 16.15 7.91 -2.80
CA VAL A 36 14.80 7.84 -2.23
C VAL A 36 14.65 6.47 -1.58
N MET A 37 14.24 6.46 -0.33
CA MET A 37 13.86 5.24 0.39
C MET A 37 12.39 5.33 0.79
N LEU A 38 11.61 4.37 0.36
CA LEU A 38 10.22 4.20 0.72
C LEU A 38 10.10 3.00 1.67
N ASP A 39 9.87 3.26 2.95
CA ASP A 39 9.53 2.24 3.96
C ASP A 39 8.02 2.34 4.18
N ILE A 40 7.27 1.52 3.44
CA ILE A 40 5.82 1.64 3.33
C ILE A 40 5.08 0.75 4.31
N GLY A 41 3.79 1.00 4.48
CA GLY A 41 2.91 0.27 5.38
C GLY A 41 2.56 1.07 6.64
N VAL A 42 2.17 0.36 7.69
CA VAL A 42 1.72 0.95 8.97
C VAL A 42 2.81 0.89 10.02
N SER A 43 2.97 1.97 10.76
CA SER A 43 3.90 2.01 11.90
C SER A 43 3.38 1.17 13.08
N SER A 44 4.30 0.71 13.92
CA SER A 44 3.94 0.02 15.18
C SER A 44 3.00 0.86 16.04
N PHE A 45 3.20 2.18 16.10
CA PHE A 45 2.31 3.09 16.83
C PHE A 45 0.87 3.03 16.34
N GLN A 46 0.64 2.96 15.04
CA GLN A 46 -0.72 2.88 14.48
C GLN A 46 -1.41 1.58 14.85
N ILE A 47 -0.68 0.45 14.83
CA ILE A 47 -1.22 -0.87 15.18
C ILE A 47 -1.46 -0.98 16.69
N ASP A 48 -0.56 -0.47 17.51
CA ASP A 48 -0.56 -0.66 18.97
C ASP A 48 -1.54 0.29 19.69
N GLN A 49 -1.97 1.38 19.03
CA GLN A 49 -2.97 2.33 19.54
C GLN A 49 -4.39 1.90 19.16
N ALA A 50 -5.14 1.33 20.10
CA ALA A 50 -6.52 0.89 19.87
C ALA A 50 -7.44 2.00 19.32
N GLY A 51 -7.28 3.25 19.79
CA GLY A 51 -8.04 4.41 19.33
C GLY A 51 -7.84 4.80 17.85
N ARG A 52 -6.89 4.17 17.15
CA ARG A 52 -6.66 4.39 15.71
C ARG A 52 -7.39 3.36 14.82
N GLY A 53 -7.92 2.28 15.38
CA GLY A 53 -8.72 1.28 14.67
C GLY A 53 -7.98 0.38 13.68
N PHE A 54 -6.65 0.37 13.64
CA PHE A 54 -5.86 -0.46 12.71
C PHE A 54 -5.82 -1.94 13.09
N SER A 55 -6.18 -2.28 14.32
CA SER A 55 -6.11 -3.64 14.85
C SER A 55 -7.38 -4.00 15.61
N PHE A 56 -7.77 -5.25 15.51
CA PHE A 56 -8.85 -5.85 16.31
C PHE A 56 -8.32 -6.67 17.50
N MET A 57 -7.03 -6.61 17.80
CA MET A 57 -6.47 -7.26 19.00
C MET A 57 -6.91 -6.58 20.29
N ARG A 58 -7.28 -5.32 20.20
CA ARG A 58 -7.94 -4.52 21.23
C ARG A 58 -9.08 -3.76 20.57
N ASP A 59 -10.21 -3.65 21.25
CA ASP A 59 -11.33 -2.90 20.73
C ASP A 59 -11.04 -1.39 20.65
N GLY A 60 -11.60 -0.75 19.64
CA GLY A 60 -11.45 0.66 19.39
C GLY A 60 -12.35 1.14 18.26
N PRO A 61 -12.41 2.45 18.00
CA PRO A 61 -13.22 3.00 16.93
C PRO A 61 -12.75 2.44 15.57
N LEU A 62 -13.68 2.18 14.67
CA LEU A 62 -13.42 1.66 13.33
C LEU A 62 -12.99 2.80 12.39
N ASP A 63 -11.79 3.38 12.64
CA ASP A 63 -11.27 4.54 11.91
C ASP A 63 -10.33 4.14 10.75
N MET A 64 -9.19 3.56 11.04
CA MET A 64 -8.11 3.12 10.13
C MET A 64 -7.47 4.23 9.26
N ARG A 65 -7.80 5.51 9.41
CA ARG A 65 -7.16 6.60 8.66
C ARG A 65 -5.74 6.85 9.13
N MET A 66 -4.78 6.92 8.23
CA MET A 66 -3.41 7.36 8.56
C MET A 66 -3.38 8.86 8.83
N GLY A 67 -4.14 9.64 8.05
CA GLY A 67 -4.41 11.07 8.27
C GLY A 67 -5.62 11.30 9.19
N GLN A 68 -6.14 12.55 9.17
CA GLN A 68 -7.34 12.94 9.93
C GLN A 68 -8.52 13.33 9.03
N THR A 69 -8.35 13.27 7.72
CA THR A 69 -9.34 13.69 6.72
C THR A 69 -9.79 12.52 5.86
N GLY A 70 -10.97 12.66 5.25
CA GLY A 70 -11.57 11.65 4.40
C GLY A 70 -12.40 10.62 5.17
N PRO A 71 -13.04 9.67 4.46
CA PRO A 71 -13.88 8.66 5.06
C PRO A 71 -13.08 7.68 5.91
N SER A 72 -13.67 7.28 7.04
CA SER A 72 -13.14 6.26 7.94
C SER A 72 -13.48 4.85 7.47
N ALA A 73 -12.91 3.84 8.11
CA ALA A 73 -13.29 2.45 7.85
C ALA A 73 -14.77 2.17 8.20
N ALA A 74 -15.31 2.86 9.22
CA ALA A 74 -16.73 2.78 9.55
C ALA A 74 -17.60 3.32 8.41
N ASP A 75 -17.22 4.46 7.83
CA ASP A 75 -17.96 5.02 6.69
C ASP A 75 -17.97 4.05 5.50
N ILE A 76 -16.82 3.44 5.19
CA ILE A 76 -16.71 2.46 4.11
C ILE A 76 -17.60 1.24 4.37
N VAL A 77 -17.51 0.64 5.55
CA VAL A 77 -18.29 -0.58 5.87
C VAL A 77 -19.79 -0.30 5.92
N ASN A 78 -20.20 0.86 6.44
CA ASN A 78 -21.61 1.20 6.62
C ASN A 78 -22.29 1.70 5.34
N HIS A 79 -21.57 2.37 4.43
CA HIS A 79 -22.21 3.07 3.31
C HIS A 79 -21.82 2.57 1.92
N MET A 80 -20.68 1.85 1.78
CA MET A 80 -20.26 1.35 0.47
C MET A 80 -21.25 0.33 -0.10
N PRO A 81 -21.62 0.39 -1.40
CA PRO A 81 -22.43 -0.62 -2.07
C PRO A 81 -21.79 -2.02 -1.97
N GLU A 82 -22.63 -3.08 -1.83
CA GLU A 82 -22.13 -4.46 -1.65
C GLU A 82 -21.15 -4.87 -2.75
N ALA A 83 -21.45 -4.57 -4.01
CA ALA A 83 -20.59 -4.95 -5.14
C ALA A 83 -19.20 -4.33 -5.06
N GLU A 84 -19.09 -3.09 -4.59
CA GLU A 84 -17.84 -2.37 -4.40
C GLU A 84 -17.09 -2.92 -3.19
N LEU A 85 -17.78 -3.18 -2.08
CA LEU A 85 -17.20 -3.80 -0.91
C LEU A 85 -16.64 -5.20 -1.22
N VAL A 86 -17.32 -5.99 -2.07
CA VAL A 86 -16.79 -7.25 -2.61
C VAL A 86 -15.50 -7.02 -3.39
N SER A 87 -15.47 -5.99 -4.23
CA SER A 87 -14.29 -5.65 -5.05
C SER A 87 -13.10 -5.29 -4.16
N VAL A 88 -13.31 -4.40 -3.18
CA VAL A 88 -12.30 -3.99 -2.20
C VAL A 88 -11.75 -5.20 -1.42
N ILE A 89 -12.63 -5.96 -0.77
CA ILE A 89 -12.21 -7.12 0.05
C ILE A 89 -11.48 -8.18 -0.80
N ARG A 90 -11.92 -8.40 -2.02
CA ARG A 90 -11.31 -9.39 -2.91
C ARG A 90 -9.97 -8.95 -3.45
N GLN A 91 -9.86 -7.71 -3.95
CA GLN A 91 -8.68 -7.25 -4.66
C GLN A 91 -7.58 -6.77 -3.70
N LEU A 92 -7.92 -6.05 -2.63
CA LEU A 92 -6.96 -5.52 -1.66
C LEU A 92 -6.69 -6.49 -0.50
N GLY A 93 -7.63 -7.35 -0.15
CA GLY A 93 -7.45 -8.39 0.86
C GLY A 93 -6.99 -9.73 0.29
N GLU A 94 -7.08 -9.94 -1.03
CA GLU A 94 -6.92 -11.26 -1.67
C GLU A 94 -7.84 -12.33 -1.01
N GLU A 95 -9.00 -11.91 -0.44
CA GLU A 95 -9.92 -12.76 0.30
C GLU A 95 -10.88 -13.51 -0.65
N ARG A 96 -10.81 -14.84 -0.61
CA ARG A 96 -11.61 -15.69 -1.49
C ARG A 96 -13.10 -15.67 -1.15
N GLN A 97 -13.46 -15.46 0.12
CA GLN A 97 -14.83 -15.40 0.59
C GLN A 97 -15.43 -13.99 0.58
N ALA A 98 -14.81 -13.03 -0.14
CA ALA A 98 -15.20 -11.62 -0.19
C ALA A 98 -16.71 -11.40 -0.40
N ARG A 99 -17.34 -12.15 -1.33
CA ARG A 99 -18.80 -12.04 -1.57
C ARG A 99 -19.62 -12.38 -0.34
N ARG A 100 -19.25 -13.45 0.37
CA ARG A 100 -19.96 -13.89 1.57
C ARG A 100 -19.80 -12.90 2.70
N ILE A 101 -18.56 -12.40 2.89
CA ILE A 101 -18.25 -11.40 3.90
C ILE A 101 -19.03 -10.11 3.63
N ALA A 102 -18.92 -9.54 2.43
CA ALA A 102 -19.58 -8.30 2.07
C ALA A 102 -21.11 -8.38 2.25
N ARG A 103 -21.74 -9.48 1.81
CA ARG A 103 -23.18 -9.69 2.01
C ARG A 103 -23.55 -9.65 3.49
N VAL A 104 -22.84 -10.42 4.35
CA VAL A 104 -23.13 -10.46 5.78
C VAL A 104 -22.93 -9.09 6.44
N LEU A 105 -21.89 -8.34 6.04
CA LEU A 105 -21.66 -6.97 6.51
C LEU A 105 -22.82 -6.05 6.09
N CYS A 106 -23.26 -6.13 4.84
CA CYS A 106 -24.38 -5.31 4.34
C CYS A 106 -25.71 -5.66 5.00
N GLU A 107 -26.00 -6.93 5.27
CA GLU A 107 -27.18 -7.37 6.01
C GLU A 107 -27.13 -6.87 7.45
N ARG A 108 -25.99 -7.07 8.13
CA ARG A 108 -25.82 -6.73 9.56
C ARG A 108 -25.86 -5.21 9.81
N ARG A 109 -25.28 -4.36 8.94
CA ARG A 109 -25.26 -2.90 9.12
C ARG A 109 -26.66 -2.24 9.11
N ILE A 110 -27.66 -2.91 8.51
CA ILE A 110 -29.05 -2.43 8.51
C ILE A 110 -29.64 -2.44 9.94
N GLU A 111 -29.27 -3.44 10.75
CA GLU A 111 -29.73 -3.57 12.12
C GLU A 111 -29.01 -2.60 13.06
N LYS A 112 -27.69 -2.50 12.89
CA LYS A 112 -26.84 -1.62 13.70
C LYS A 112 -25.57 -1.27 12.92
N PRO A 113 -25.22 0.01 12.72
CA PRO A 113 -23.97 0.42 12.09
C PRO A 113 -22.74 -0.13 12.82
N PHE A 114 -21.67 -0.36 12.07
CA PHE A 114 -20.36 -0.73 12.62
C PHE A 114 -19.63 0.52 13.14
N GLU A 115 -19.25 0.50 14.42
CA GLU A 115 -18.51 1.59 15.06
C GLU A 115 -17.18 1.12 15.66
N ALA A 116 -17.07 -0.18 15.97
CA ALA A 116 -15.95 -0.76 16.70
C ALA A 116 -15.23 -1.86 15.91
N THR A 117 -13.94 -2.01 16.18
CA THR A 117 -13.10 -2.98 15.48
C THR A 117 -13.44 -4.43 15.81
N LEU A 118 -13.76 -4.73 17.06
CA LEU A 118 -14.15 -6.11 17.45
C LEU A 118 -15.46 -6.53 16.82
N ASP A 119 -16.48 -5.66 16.78
CA ASP A 119 -17.77 -5.94 16.14
C ASP A 119 -17.59 -6.33 14.66
N LEU A 120 -16.78 -5.60 13.92
CA LEU A 120 -16.43 -5.95 12.55
C LEU A 120 -15.69 -7.28 12.46
N ALA A 121 -14.69 -7.51 13.32
CA ALA A 121 -13.89 -8.73 13.30
C ALA A 121 -14.72 -9.99 13.62
N GLU A 122 -15.59 -9.93 14.60
CA GLU A 122 -16.50 -11.01 14.98
C GLU A 122 -17.52 -11.31 13.88
N THR A 123 -18.07 -10.27 13.26
CA THR A 123 -18.98 -10.42 12.11
C THR A 123 -18.31 -11.10 10.93
N VAL A 124 -17.07 -10.72 10.61
CA VAL A 124 -16.29 -11.38 9.55
C VAL A 124 -15.97 -12.84 9.91
N GLU A 125 -15.58 -13.11 11.17
CA GLU A 125 -15.31 -14.47 11.64
C GLU A 125 -16.56 -15.34 11.51
N HIS A 126 -17.72 -14.83 11.93
CA HIS A 126 -19.02 -15.50 11.78
C HIS A 126 -19.34 -15.77 10.29
N ALA A 127 -19.16 -14.77 9.43
CA ALA A 127 -19.43 -14.87 8.00
C ALA A 127 -18.64 -16.01 7.33
N VAL A 128 -17.41 -16.28 7.75
CA VAL A 128 -16.59 -17.37 7.17
C VAL A 128 -16.72 -18.70 7.90
N GLY A 129 -17.55 -18.79 8.96
CA GLY A 129 -17.81 -20.01 9.74
C GLY A 129 -16.74 -20.32 10.76
N GLY A 130 -16.16 -19.29 11.39
CA GLY A 130 -15.20 -19.38 12.49
C GLY A 130 -13.76 -19.61 12.07
N ARG A 131 -12.85 -19.70 13.03
CA ARG A 131 -11.38 -19.83 12.80
C ARG A 131 -10.97 -21.17 12.20
N ARG A 132 -11.70 -22.24 12.44
CA ARG A 132 -11.45 -23.60 11.92
C ARG A 132 -9.98 -24.05 12.00
N GLY A 133 -9.29 -23.75 13.11
CA GLY A 133 -7.88 -24.12 13.33
C GLY A 133 -6.84 -23.28 12.56
N LYS A 134 -7.24 -22.21 11.87
CA LYS A 134 -6.31 -21.31 11.19
C LYS A 134 -5.48 -20.52 12.21
N LYS A 135 -4.16 -20.39 11.97
CA LYS A 135 -3.25 -19.58 12.78
C LYS A 135 -3.59 -18.08 12.70
N THR A 136 -3.99 -17.61 11.52
CA THR A 136 -4.34 -16.21 11.26
C THR A 136 -5.83 -16.00 11.45
N HIS A 137 -6.20 -14.91 12.11
CA HIS A 137 -7.60 -14.57 12.34
C HIS A 137 -8.32 -14.33 11.00
N PRO A 138 -9.55 -14.81 10.81
CA PRO A 138 -10.29 -14.66 9.55
C PRO A 138 -10.46 -13.20 9.09
N ALA A 139 -10.61 -12.26 10.02
CA ALA A 139 -10.78 -10.85 9.70
C ALA A 139 -9.50 -10.15 9.19
N THR A 140 -8.32 -10.77 9.30
CA THR A 140 -7.05 -10.12 8.95
C THR A 140 -7.03 -9.57 7.52
N LEU A 141 -7.48 -10.36 6.54
CA LEU A 141 -7.50 -9.95 5.14
C LEU A 141 -8.55 -8.86 4.86
N THR A 142 -9.69 -8.91 5.54
CA THR A 142 -10.73 -7.87 5.44
C THR A 142 -10.25 -6.55 6.03
N PHE A 143 -9.61 -6.58 7.21
CA PHE A 143 -9.01 -5.39 7.83
C PHE A 143 -7.92 -4.78 6.95
N GLN A 144 -7.03 -5.62 6.38
CA GLN A 144 -6.02 -5.17 5.42
C GLN A 144 -6.69 -4.48 4.22
N ALA A 145 -7.72 -5.08 3.63
CA ALA A 145 -8.40 -4.53 2.47
C ALA A 145 -9.02 -3.16 2.75
N ILE A 146 -9.76 -3.02 3.85
CA ILE A 146 -10.41 -1.77 4.24
C ILE A 146 -9.35 -0.70 4.54
N ARG A 147 -8.30 -1.03 5.29
CA ARG A 147 -7.19 -0.13 5.59
C ARG A 147 -6.53 0.42 4.33
N MET A 148 -6.17 -0.49 3.41
CA MET A 148 -5.55 -0.12 2.14
C MET A 148 -6.43 0.78 1.30
N TYR A 149 -7.75 0.53 1.34
CA TYR A 149 -8.72 1.33 0.61
C TYR A 149 -8.87 2.73 1.22
N VAL A 150 -9.12 2.83 2.53
CA VAL A 150 -9.27 4.10 3.27
C VAL A 150 -8.07 5.03 3.07
N ASN A 151 -6.88 4.47 2.95
CA ASN A 151 -5.64 5.24 2.84
C ASN A 151 -5.10 5.34 1.39
N ASP A 152 -5.79 4.76 0.41
CA ASP A 152 -5.31 4.68 -0.99
C ASP A 152 -3.86 4.19 -1.09
N GLU A 153 -3.49 3.15 -0.30
CA GLU A 153 -2.09 2.75 -0.11
C GLU A 153 -1.38 2.38 -1.42
N LEU A 154 -2.07 1.67 -2.34
CA LEU A 154 -1.48 1.32 -3.65
C LEU A 154 -1.40 2.52 -4.60
N GLY A 155 -2.38 3.42 -4.56
CA GLY A 155 -2.35 4.66 -5.34
C GLY A 155 -1.22 5.58 -4.87
N GLU A 156 -1.07 5.74 -3.55
CA GLU A 156 0.05 6.47 -2.95
C GLU A 156 1.40 5.87 -3.38
N LEU A 157 1.53 4.54 -3.33
CA LEU A 157 2.75 3.86 -3.76
C LEU A 157 3.04 4.08 -5.25
N ALA A 158 2.02 3.98 -6.09
CA ALA A 158 2.16 4.21 -7.53
C ALA A 158 2.64 5.64 -7.84
N ARG A 159 2.02 6.64 -7.19
CA ARG A 159 2.43 8.06 -7.32
C ARG A 159 3.83 8.30 -6.77
N GLY A 160 4.15 7.73 -5.60
CA GLY A 160 5.46 7.88 -4.96
C GLY A 160 6.60 7.27 -5.79
N LEU A 161 6.36 6.12 -6.44
CA LEU A 161 7.33 5.52 -7.37
C LEU A 161 7.57 6.42 -8.59
N ALA A 162 6.51 6.97 -9.18
CA ALA A 162 6.63 7.90 -10.30
C ALA A 162 7.31 9.22 -9.89
N ALA A 163 7.00 9.74 -8.71
CA ALA A 163 7.65 10.93 -8.16
C ALA A 163 9.15 10.69 -7.90
N ALA A 164 9.50 9.53 -7.32
CA ALA A 164 10.89 9.13 -7.10
C ALA A 164 11.67 9.04 -8.43
N GLU A 165 11.05 8.47 -9.48
CA GLU A 165 11.66 8.40 -10.82
C GLU A 165 11.99 9.79 -11.38
N ARG A 166 11.12 10.79 -11.16
CA ARG A 166 11.33 12.18 -11.60
C ARG A 166 12.40 12.92 -10.80
N MET A 167 12.44 12.70 -9.49
CA MET A 167 13.29 13.46 -8.58
C MET A 167 14.71 12.92 -8.45
N LEU A 168 14.95 11.66 -8.82
CA LEU A 168 16.27 11.06 -8.72
C LEU A 168 17.20 11.54 -9.82
N LEU A 169 18.41 11.97 -9.43
CA LEU A 169 19.53 12.22 -10.35
C LEU A 169 19.98 10.90 -11.00
N PRO A 170 20.58 10.94 -12.21
CA PRO A 170 21.31 9.80 -12.75
C PRO A 170 22.33 9.25 -11.73
N GLY A 171 22.36 7.93 -11.55
CA GLY A 171 23.16 7.26 -10.52
C GLY A 171 22.53 7.25 -9.13
N GLY A 172 21.45 7.98 -8.92
CA GLY A 172 20.67 7.96 -7.67
C GLY A 172 19.99 6.61 -7.44
N ARG A 173 19.67 6.30 -6.19
CA ARG A 173 19.11 4.99 -5.78
C ARG A 173 17.69 5.12 -5.30
N LEU A 174 16.80 4.28 -5.83
CA LEU A 174 15.47 4.03 -5.29
C LEU A 174 15.50 2.72 -4.51
N VAL A 175 15.12 2.77 -3.24
CA VAL A 175 14.97 1.61 -2.35
C VAL A 175 13.55 1.58 -1.84
N VAL A 176 12.87 0.43 -1.96
CA VAL A 176 11.50 0.26 -1.50
C VAL A 176 11.39 -0.98 -0.64
N VAL A 177 10.87 -0.81 0.59
CA VAL A 177 10.56 -1.90 1.50
C VAL A 177 9.05 -2.08 1.54
N THR A 178 8.57 -3.28 1.27
CA THR A 178 7.15 -3.66 1.23
C THR A 178 6.87 -4.75 2.25
N PHE A 179 5.61 -4.85 2.75
CA PHE A 179 5.22 -5.79 3.80
C PHE A 179 4.11 -6.77 3.38
N HIS A 180 3.52 -6.59 2.21
CA HIS A 180 2.54 -7.54 1.68
C HIS A 180 2.64 -7.74 0.16
N SER A 181 1.95 -8.79 -0.32
CA SER A 181 2.05 -9.29 -1.71
C SER A 181 1.68 -8.26 -2.78
N LEU A 182 0.69 -7.41 -2.53
CA LEU A 182 0.21 -6.43 -3.51
C LEU A 182 1.21 -5.31 -3.71
N GLU A 183 1.78 -4.78 -2.62
CA GLU A 183 2.86 -3.78 -2.68
C GLU A 183 4.07 -4.35 -3.44
N ASP A 184 4.56 -5.53 -3.03
CA ASP A 184 5.72 -6.16 -3.68
C ASP A 184 5.47 -6.41 -5.18
N ARG A 185 4.24 -6.81 -5.55
CA ARG A 185 3.83 -7.03 -6.94
C ARG A 185 3.87 -5.73 -7.74
N LEU A 186 3.39 -4.62 -7.17
CA LEU A 186 3.42 -3.29 -7.79
C LEU A 186 4.86 -2.83 -7.99
N VAL A 187 5.69 -2.85 -6.96
CA VAL A 187 7.10 -2.45 -7.00
C VAL A 187 7.91 -3.32 -7.98
N LYS A 188 7.68 -4.65 -7.95
CA LYS A 188 8.31 -5.59 -8.89
C LYS A 188 7.95 -5.27 -10.34
N ARG A 189 6.67 -4.96 -10.60
CA ARG A 189 6.21 -4.58 -11.95
C ARG A 189 6.83 -3.28 -12.39
N PHE A 190 6.81 -2.24 -11.54
CA PHE A 190 7.45 -0.95 -11.80
C PHE A 190 8.91 -1.13 -12.22
N PHE A 191 9.71 -1.77 -11.39
CA PHE A 191 11.13 -1.98 -11.72
C PHE A 191 11.33 -2.82 -12.99
N ARG A 192 10.52 -3.84 -13.21
CA ARG A 192 10.59 -4.65 -14.45
C ARG A 192 10.32 -3.80 -15.70
N GLU A 193 9.30 -2.96 -15.66
CA GLU A 193 8.94 -2.09 -16.77
C GLU A 193 10.04 -1.06 -17.01
N ARG A 194 10.48 -0.40 -15.95
CA ARG A 194 11.47 0.68 -15.98
C ARG A 194 12.92 0.22 -16.25
N SER A 195 13.18 -1.09 -16.18
CA SER A 195 14.49 -1.69 -16.51
C SER A 195 14.56 -2.34 -17.91
N GLY A 196 13.62 -2.02 -18.79
CA GLY A 196 13.60 -2.59 -20.13
C GLY A 196 13.10 -4.05 -20.19
N GLY A 197 12.62 -4.60 -19.08
CA GLY A 197 12.15 -5.99 -18.99
C GLY A 197 10.83 -6.30 -19.74
N MET A 198 10.27 -5.35 -20.47
CA MET A 198 9.11 -5.54 -21.34
C MET A 198 9.47 -6.11 -22.73
N GLY A 199 10.77 -6.24 -23.04
CA GLY A 199 11.32 -6.59 -24.37
C GLY A 199 11.58 -8.09 -24.62
N GLY A 200 11.07 -9.00 -23.82
CA GLY A 200 11.17 -10.44 -24.08
C GLY A 200 10.16 -10.93 -25.12
N GLY A 201 10.15 -10.36 -26.31
CA GLY A 201 9.44 -10.92 -27.47
C GLY A 201 10.05 -12.28 -27.86
N SER A 202 9.22 -13.29 -28.14
CA SER A 202 9.66 -14.52 -28.78
C SER A 202 10.46 -14.21 -30.04
N ARG A 203 11.51 -14.97 -30.33
CA ARG A 203 12.30 -14.88 -31.58
C ARG A 203 11.47 -14.88 -32.88
N TYR A 204 10.19 -15.15 -32.76
CA TYR A 204 9.22 -15.28 -33.86
C TYR A 204 8.20 -14.14 -33.93
N MET A 205 8.29 -13.12 -33.06
CA MET A 205 7.41 -11.94 -33.16
C MET A 205 8.17 -10.81 -33.87
N PRO A 206 7.46 -10.04 -34.75
CA PRO A 206 8.06 -8.83 -35.35
C PRO A 206 8.59 -7.91 -34.27
N GLU A 207 9.70 -7.18 -34.54
CA GLU A 207 10.23 -6.15 -33.67
C GLU A 207 9.09 -5.25 -33.20
N ARG A 208 8.71 -5.37 -31.93
CA ARG A 208 7.83 -4.37 -31.31
C ARG A 208 8.58 -3.05 -31.34
N ALA A 209 7.87 -1.98 -31.69
CA ALA A 209 8.37 -0.64 -31.55
C ALA A 209 9.12 -0.54 -30.23
N GLN A 210 10.36 -0.07 -30.26
CA GLN A 210 11.19 0.13 -29.06
C GLN A 210 10.35 0.95 -28.06
N GLY A 211 10.09 0.35 -26.90
CA GLY A 211 9.46 1.08 -25.80
C GLY A 211 10.36 2.21 -25.31
N PRO A 212 9.91 3.04 -24.37
CA PRO A 212 10.75 4.07 -23.78
C PRO A 212 12.03 3.47 -23.19
N ASP A 213 13.12 4.26 -23.18
CA ASP A 213 14.40 3.85 -22.62
C ASP A 213 14.27 3.44 -21.15
N ALA A 214 15.12 2.50 -20.74
CA ALA A 214 15.14 2.05 -19.35
C ALA A 214 15.59 3.18 -18.42
N THR A 215 14.80 3.46 -17.40
CA THR A 215 15.07 4.53 -16.42
C THR A 215 15.73 4.01 -15.14
N PHE A 216 15.79 2.69 -14.95
CA PHE A 216 16.46 2.04 -13.82
C PHE A 216 17.27 0.83 -14.24
N ASP A 217 18.46 0.70 -13.65
CA ASP A 217 19.24 -0.53 -13.60
C ASP A 217 18.94 -1.25 -12.28
N LEU A 218 18.54 -2.53 -12.33
CA LEU A 218 18.21 -3.30 -11.14
C LEU A 218 19.45 -3.71 -10.36
N ILE A 219 19.50 -3.42 -9.06
CA ILE A 219 20.57 -3.94 -8.17
C ILE A 219 20.38 -5.45 -8.00
N SER A 220 19.16 -5.93 -7.92
CA SER A 220 18.83 -7.35 -7.87
C SER A 220 17.49 -7.62 -8.54
N ARG A 221 17.39 -8.75 -9.28
CA ARG A 221 16.12 -9.21 -9.85
C ARG A 221 15.17 -9.77 -8.80
N LYS A 222 15.71 -10.36 -7.74
CA LYS A 222 14.96 -10.89 -6.60
C LYS A 222 14.86 -9.84 -5.51
N ALA A 223 13.76 -9.86 -4.76
CA ALA A 223 13.68 -9.08 -3.52
C ALA A 223 14.69 -9.61 -2.51
N ILE A 224 15.23 -8.72 -1.69
CA ILE A 224 16.02 -9.09 -0.50
C ILE A 224 15.00 -9.31 0.61
N GLU A 225 15.09 -10.47 1.25
CA GLU A 225 14.24 -10.88 2.37
C GLU A 225 15.02 -10.78 3.69
N PRO A 226 14.35 -10.59 4.84
CA PRO A 226 15.03 -10.52 6.13
C PRO A 226 15.69 -11.85 6.48
N SER A 227 16.78 -11.79 7.23
CA SER A 227 17.44 -12.97 7.76
C SER A 227 16.64 -13.62 8.89
N GLU A 228 16.93 -14.88 9.22
CA GLU A 228 16.31 -15.58 10.36
C GLU A 228 16.59 -14.85 11.68
N ASP A 229 17.79 -14.30 11.85
CA ASP A 229 18.17 -13.51 13.02
C ASP A 229 17.33 -12.22 13.13
N GLU A 230 17.11 -11.53 12.02
CA GLU A 230 16.24 -10.36 11.99
C GLU A 230 14.80 -10.73 12.34
N ILE A 231 14.26 -11.80 11.78
CA ILE A 231 12.92 -12.28 12.08
C ILE A 231 12.78 -12.67 13.55
N SER A 232 13.81 -13.27 14.14
CA SER A 232 13.80 -13.68 15.54
C SER A 232 13.77 -12.49 16.51
N THR A 233 14.48 -11.42 16.18
CA THR A 233 14.54 -10.18 16.97
C THR A 233 13.39 -9.23 16.68
N ASN A 234 12.91 -9.19 15.43
CA ASN A 234 11.80 -8.40 14.98
C ASN A 234 10.80 -9.24 14.15
N PRO A 235 9.85 -9.95 14.77
CA PRO A 235 8.88 -10.79 14.06
C PRO A 235 8.03 -10.04 13.01
N ARG A 236 7.91 -8.70 13.12
CA ARG A 236 7.20 -7.86 12.15
C ARG A 236 7.93 -7.75 10.81
N SER A 237 9.25 -7.99 10.78
CA SER A 237 10.05 -8.00 9.54
C SER A 237 9.77 -9.20 8.64
N ARG A 238 9.16 -10.28 9.15
CA ARG A 238 8.99 -11.57 8.43
C ARG A 238 8.44 -11.43 7.02
N SER A 239 7.59 -10.46 6.77
CA SER A 239 6.96 -10.24 5.46
C SER A 239 7.66 -9.16 4.64
N ALA A 240 8.71 -8.54 5.18
CA ALA A 240 9.43 -7.46 4.51
C ALA A 240 10.12 -7.96 3.23
N ARG A 241 10.06 -7.14 2.18
CA ARG A 241 10.74 -7.37 0.91
C ARG A 241 11.33 -6.07 0.43
N LEU A 242 12.65 -6.03 0.27
CA LEU A 242 13.36 -4.87 -0.24
C LEU A 242 13.68 -5.06 -1.72
N ARG A 243 13.35 -4.03 -2.53
CA ARG A 243 13.77 -3.92 -3.91
C ARG A 243 14.48 -2.61 -4.13
N ALA A 244 15.50 -2.63 -5.01
CA ALA A 244 16.28 -1.44 -5.29
C ALA A 244 16.74 -1.38 -6.75
N GLY A 245 16.86 -0.15 -7.26
CA GLY A 245 17.38 0.17 -8.58
C GLY A 245 18.19 1.45 -8.57
N VAL A 246 19.06 1.59 -9.54
CA VAL A 246 19.87 2.78 -9.81
C VAL A 246 19.25 3.54 -10.98
N ARG A 247 19.02 4.83 -10.83
CA ARG A 247 18.48 5.71 -11.87
C ARG A 247 19.49 5.84 -13.02
N THR A 248 19.04 5.65 -14.25
CA THR A 248 19.83 5.91 -15.47
C THR A 248 19.77 7.40 -15.83
N ASP A 249 20.33 7.78 -16.95
CA ASP A 249 20.24 9.13 -17.55
C ASP A 249 19.00 9.30 -18.46
N ALA A 250 18.27 8.22 -18.75
CA ALA A 250 17.07 8.26 -19.57
C ALA A 250 15.97 9.16 -18.96
N PRO A 251 15.18 9.89 -19.77
CA PRO A 251 14.07 10.69 -19.26
C PRO A 251 13.05 9.84 -18.48
N SER A 252 12.49 10.40 -17.40
CA SER A 252 11.42 9.73 -16.66
C SER A 252 10.20 9.48 -17.55
N TRP A 253 9.54 8.35 -17.35
CA TRP A 253 8.35 8.03 -18.13
C TRP A 253 7.16 8.90 -17.72
N THR A 254 6.35 9.30 -18.69
CA THR A 254 5.10 10.02 -18.46
C THR A 254 3.91 9.08 -18.22
N THR A 255 4.06 7.79 -18.57
CA THR A 255 3.01 6.79 -18.35
C THR A 255 2.80 6.56 -16.86
N PRO A 256 1.57 6.66 -16.38
CA PRO A 256 1.24 6.40 -14.98
C PRO A 256 1.66 4.99 -14.54
N VAL A 257 2.02 4.87 -13.28
CA VAL A 257 2.28 3.56 -12.65
C VAL A 257 0.92 2.94 -12.28
N GLU A 258 0.58 1.84 -12.91
CA GLU A 258 -0.67 1.14 -12.67
C GLU A 258 -0.67 0.44 -11.30
N THR A 259 -1.73 0.54 -10.52
CA THR A 259 -1.86 -0.19 -9.23
C THR A 259 -2.04 -1.70 -9.45
N GLY A 260 -2.64 -2.08 -10.55
CA GLY A 260 -2.99 -3.46 -10.88
C GLY A 260 -4.24 -3.95 -10.17
N THR A 261 -5.01 -3.04 -9.58
CA THR A 261 -6.33 -3.29 -8.99
C THR A 261 -7.38 -2.41 -9.68
N ASN A 262 -8.60 -2.90 -9.72
CA ASN A 262 -9.74 -2.18 -10.27
C ASN A 262 -10.80 -2.02 -9.17
N VAL A 263 -10.42 -1.27 -8.12
CA VAL A 263 -11.34 -0.85 -7.07
C VAL A 263 -11.83 0.57 -7.37
N PRO A 264 -13.04 0.94 -6.99
CA PRO A 264 -13.55 2.30 -7.22
C PRO A 264 -12.63 3.31 -6.49
N PRO A 265 -12.33 4.47 -7.07
CA PRO A 265 -11.56 5.49 -6.39
C PRO A 265 -12.36 6.07 -5.21
N LEU A 266 -11.66 6.36 -4.12
CA LEU A 266 -12.29 6.79 -2.86
C LEU A 266 -13.12 8.09 -2.98
N ASN A 267 -12.74 8.98 -3.91
CA ASN A 267 -13.41 10.25 -4.18
C ASN A 267 -14.68 10.14 -5.05
N GLU A 268 -14.92 8.98 -5.66
CA GLU A 268 -16.11 8.71 -6.48
C GLU A 268 -17.15 7.86 -5.74
N LEU A 269 -16.92 7.56 -4.45
CA LEU A 269 -17.88 6.82 -3.64
C LEU A 269 -19.16 7.64 -3.46
N GLU A 270 -20.23 7.19 -4.12
CA GLU A 270 -21.59 7.54 -3.73
C GLU A 270 -21.90 6.81 -2.40
N MET A 271 -21.69 7.52 -1.30
CA MET A 271 -22.04 6.99 0.01
C MET A 271 -23.57 6.85 0.07
N VAL A 272 -24.05 5.62 0.18
CA VAL A 272 -25.50 5.36 0.34
C VAL A 272 -25.92 5.95 1.69
N SER A 273 -26.80 6.97 1.62
CA SER A 273 -27.36 7.66 2.78
C SER A 273 -28.41 6.80 3.51
#